data_862e2c8b298a51e62ebcce1b14aad01f
#
_entry.id   862e2c8b298a51e62ebcce1b14aad01f
#
_cell.length_a   1.000
_cell.length_b   1.000
_cell.length_c   1.000
_cell.angle_alpha   90.00
_cell.angle_beta   90.00
_cell.angle_gamma   90.00
#
_symmetry.space_group_name_H-M   'P 1'
#
loop_
_entity.id
_entity.type
_entity.pdbx_description
1 polymer ?
#
loop_
_entity_poly.entity_id
_entity_poly.type
_entity_poly.pdbx_seq_one_letter_code
_entity_poly.pdbx_strand_id
1 'polypeptide(L)'
;ITGCLVLLLFWLFIFFKRKDLRREMFWASFWGMPFGFIDFFLVRALYWNPDSLFGFIKKYGVGIESFIFLFVMAGIASVIYEFLLKEKPVKLARGNRRHFGLLFFIAFTYAAVSILFPSKAIYNLMIIGAIGVIITVYLRGDLWKQIFASAFIFSFLYLGIFILINSIFKGFVEYSYNLENTWGILVLGIPLEEIGVAFFAGAFWSTIYEYTKSYREKKIV
;
A
#
# COMPACT_ATOMS: atom_id res chain seq x y z
N ILE A 1 14.00 7.28 -5.39
CA ILE A 1 13.41 8.60 -5.72
C ILE A 1 12.56 8.51 -6.98
N THR A 2 13.07 8.00 -8.10
CA THR A 2 12.35 7.97 -9.41
C THR A 2 11.01 7.24 -9.32
N GLY A 3 10.95 6.09 -8.65
CA GLY A 3 9.70 5.35 -8.44
C GLY A 3 8.65 6.17 -7.69
N CYS A 4 9.05 6.91 -6.65
CA CYS A 4 8.15 7.81 -5.92
C CYS A 4 7.62 8.94 -6.82
N LEU A 5 8.45 9.48 -7.73
CA LEU A 5 8.03 10.52 -8.66
C LEU A 5 7.00 10.00 -9.68
N VAL A 6 7.22 8.83 -10.25
CA VAL A 6 6.27 8.20 -11.19
C VAL A 6 4.91 7.97 -10.51
N LEU A 7 4.92 7.41 -9.30
CA LEU A 7 3.71 7.20 -8.50
C LEU A 7 3.03 8.51 -8.13
N LEU A 8 3.81 9.55 -7.77
CA LEU A 8 3.28 10.87 -7.45
C LEU A 8 2.60 11.53 -8.65
N LEU A 9 3.17 11.40 -9.85
CA LEU A 9 2.54 11.89 -11.08
C LEU A 9 1.22 11.18 -11.35
N PHE A 10 1.17 9.86 -11.14
CA PHE A 10 -0.07 9.09 -11.28
C PHE A 10 -1.10 9.48 -10.22
N TRP A 11 -0.68 9.69 -8.97
CA TRP A 11 -1.52 10.22 -7.89
C TRP A 11 -2.12 11.58 -8.26
N LEU A 12 -1.31 12.53 -8.73
CA LEU A 12 -1.76 13.84 -9.18
C LEU A 12 -2.74 13.73 -10.35
N PHE A 13 -2.46 12.85 -11.31
CA PHE A 13 -3.37 12.61 -12.44
C PHE A 13 -4.76 12.18 -11.97
N ILE A 14 -4.88 11.20 -11.09
CA ILE A 14 -6.18 10.78 -10.53
C ILE A 14 -6.81 11.95 -9.76
N PHE A 15 -6.05 12.61 -8.90
CA PHE A 15 -6.52 13.69 -8.04
C PHE A 15 -7.11 14.87 -8.84
N PHE A 16 -6.52 15.23 -9.97
CA PHE A 16 -7.05 16.29 -10.81
C PHE A 16 -8.20 15.83 -11.71
N LYS A 17 -8.17 14.58 -12.18
CA LYS A 17 -9.18 14.03 -13.09
C LYS A 17 -10.49 13.68 -12.38
N ARG A 18 -10.45 13.16 -11.15
CA ARG A 18 -11.62 12.70 -10.38
C ARG A 18 -11.82 13.54 -9.12
N LYS A 19 -12.46 14.69 -9.30
CA LYS A 19 -12.73 15.65 -8.20
C LYS A 19 -13.57 15.05 -7.06
N ASP A 20 -14.43 14.10 -7.38
CA ASP A 20 -15.31 13.38 -6.46
C ASP A 20 -14.52 12.45 -5.49
N LEU A 21 -13.36 11.93 -5.91
CA LEU A 21 -12.53 11.02 -5.11
C LEU A 21 -11.45 11.73 -4.28
N ARG A 22 -11.24 13.03 -4.48
CA ARG A 22 -10.14 13.79 -3.84
C ARG A 22 -10.12 13.67 -2.31
N ARG A 23 -11.29 13.74 -1.69
CA ARG A 23 -11.40 13.70 -0.22
C ARG A 23 -10.96 12.35 0.33
N GLU A 24 -11.39 11.29 -0.30
CA GLU A 24 -11.04 9.92 0.05
C GLU A 24 -9.55 9.68 -0.17
N MET A 25 -9.08 9.97 -1.37
CA MET A 25 -7.69 9.83 -1.78
C MET A 25 -6.74 10.56 -0.83
N PHE A 26 -7.01 11.84 -0.54
CA PHE A 26 -6.19 12.63 0.37
C PHE A 26 -6.23 12.11 1.81
N TRP A 27 -7.42 11.67 2.26
CA TRP A 27 -7.59 11.11 3.60
C TRP A 27 -6.82 9.80 3.77
N ALA A 28 -6.90 8.89 2.79
CA ALA A 28 -6.14 7.64 2.80
C ALA A 28 -4.62 7.91 2.74
N SER A 29 -4.19 8.84 1.88
CA SER A 29 -2.80 9.28 1.80
C SER A 29 -2.26 9.80 3.14
N PHE A 30 -3.01 10.67 3.81
CA PHE A 30 -2.62 11.23 5.11
C PHE A 30 -2.43 10.14 6.18
N TRP A 31 -3.34 9.17 6.24
CA TRP A 31 -3.23 8.06 7.18
C TRP A 31 -2.26 6.96 6.73
N GLY A 32 -1.97 6.89 5.44
CA GLY A 32 -0.95 6.00 4.89
C GLY A 32 0.48 6.48 5.18
N MET A 33 0.68 7.80 5.22
CA MET A 33 2.03 8.38 5.39
C MET A 33 2.79 7.84 6.62
N PRO A 34 2.21 7.74 7.84
CA PRO A 34 2.90 7.17 9.00
C PRO A 34 3.40 5.73 8.81
N PHE A 35 2.77 4.97 7.91
CA PHE A 35 3.24 3.62 7.58
C PHE A 35 4.59 3.60 6.86
N GLY A 36 5.14 4.75 6.47
CA GLY A 36 6.54 4.88 6.02
C GLY A 36 7.56 4.35 7.02
N PHE A 37 7.22 4.26 8.31
CA PHE A 37 8.05 3.60 9.31
C PHE A 37 8.20 2.08 9.10
N ILE A 38 7.42 1.44 8.21
CA ILE A 38 7.60 0.04 7.80
C ILE A 38 9.02 -0.19 7.27
N ASP A 39 9.58 0.77 6.52
CA ASP A 39 10.94 0.69 5.98
C ASP A 39 12.00 0.46 7.05
N PHE A 40 11.83 1.01 8.24
CA PHE A 40 12.75 0.77 9.36
C PHE A 40 12.92 -0.73 9.66
N PHE A 41 11.83 -1.49 9.58
CA PHE A 41 11.88 -2.94 9.81
C PHE A 41 12.40 -3.69 8.58
N LEU A 42 12.05 -3.27 7.37
CA LEU A 42 12.50 -3.91 6.13
C LEU A 42 14.00 -3.73 5.90
N VAL A 43 14.53 -2.54 6.18
CA VAL A 43 15.97 -2.26 6.09
C VAL A 43 16.73 -3.04 7.15
N ARG A 44 16.23 -3.12 8.38
CA ARG A 44 16.84 -3.93 9.45
C ARG A 44 16.79 -5.44 9.19
N ALA A 45 15.75 -5.90 8.49
CA ALA A 45 15.64 -7.28 8.03
C ALA A 45 16.60 -7.61 6.89
N LEU A 46 17.37 -6.64 6.41
CA LEU A 46 18.20 -6.77 5.22
C LEU A 46 17.40 -7.25 4.00
N TYR A 47 16.13 -6.86 3.91
CA TYR A 47 15.27 -7.19 2.79
C TYR A 47 15.56 -6.26 1.61
N TRP A 48 15.65 -4.95 1.88
CA TRP A 48 15.98 -3.96 0.87
C TRP A 48 16.82 -2.81 1.45
N ASN A 49 17.63 -2.17 0.61
CA ASN A 49 18.52 -1.10 1.02
C ASN A 49 18.70 -0.08 -0.11
N PRO A 50 17.66 0.69 -0.47
CA PRO A 50 17.74 1.65 -1.56
C PRO A 50 18.56 2.88 -1.17
N ASP A 51 19.06 3.59 -2.18
CA ASP A 51 19.62 4.93 -1.97
C ASP A 51 18.51 5.90 -1.59
N SER A 52 18.81 6.77 -0.65
CA SER A 52 17.89 7.78 -0.12
C SER A 52 18.46 9.18 -0.16
N LEU A 53 17.60 10.20 -0.18
CA LEU A 53 17.99 11.59 -0.04
C LEU A 53 18.77 11.76 1.28
N PHE A 54 19.89 12.44 1.20
CA PHE A 54 20.78 12.70 2.34
C PHE A 54 21.28 11.45 3.08
N GLY A 55 21.13 10.24 2.49
CA GLY A 55 21.54 8.98 3.12
C GLY A 55 20.73 8.61 4.37
N PHE A 56 19.51 9.11 4.52
CA PHE A 56 18.68 8.91 5.71
C PHE A 56 18.34 7.44 5.97
N ILE A 57 18.12 6.63 4.94
CA ILE A 57 17.89 5.19 5.12
C ILE A 57 19.10 4.51 5.75
N LYS A 58 20.30 4.80 5.28
CA LYS A 58 21.55 4.22 5.85
C LYS A 58 21.78 4.67 7.30
N LYS A 59 21.38 5.91 7.65
CA LYS A 59 21.61 6.49 8.98
C LYS A 59 20.53 6.15 10.00
N TYR A 60 19.27 6.13 9.57
CA TYR A 60 18.12 6.03 10.47
C TYR A 60 17.22 4.81 10.20
N GLY A 61 17.49 4.07 9.11
CA GLY A 61 16.65 2.94 8.67
C GLY A 61 15.37 3.37 7.95
N VAL A 62 15.14 4.68 7.76
CA VAL A 62 13.95 5.21 7.09
C VAL A 62 14.31 6.51 6.38
N GLY A 63 13.74 6.74 5.20
CA GLY A 63 13.92 7.95 4.40
C GLY A 63 12.67 8.79 4.29
N ILE A 64 12.81 10.04 3.84
CA ILE A 64 11.67 10.91 3.52
C ILE A 64 10.83 10.26 2.41
N GLU A 65 11.49 9.58 1.49
CA GLU A 65 10.88 8.85 0.38
C GLU A 65 9.89 7.79 0.86
N SER A 66 10.18 7.12 1.97
CA SER A 66 9.32 6.09 2.54
C SER A 66 7.94 6.67 2.91
N PHE A 67 7.92 7.85 3.50
CA PHE A 67 6.67 8.54 3.86
C PHE A 67 5.92 9.03 2.62
N ILE A 68 6.63 9.61 1.64
CA ILE A 68 6.03 10.04 0.36
C ILE A 68 5.48 8.83 -0.39
N PHE A 69 6.23 7.73 -0.44
CA PHE A 69 5.83 6.50 -1.09
C PHE A 69 4.52 5.97 -0.49
N LEU A 70 4.45 5.82 0.83
CA LEU A 70 3.24 5.31 1.50
C LEU A 70 2.07 6.29 1.42
N PHE A 71 2.32 7.61 1.42
CA PHE A 71 1.29 8.62 1.14
C PHE A 71 0.66 8.39 -0.24
N VAL A 72 1.48 8.24 -1.26
CA VAL A 72 1.02 8.07 -2.64
C VAL A 72 0.35 6.72 -2.84
N MET A 73 0.96 5.65 -2.32
CA MET A 73 0.47 4.27 -2.43
C MET A 73 -0.91 4.11 -1.80
N ALA A 74 -1.09 4.57 -0.56
CA ALA A 74 -2.36 4.47 0.13
C ALA A 74 -3.46 5.27 -0.59
N GLY A 75 -3.12 6.46 -1.10
CA GLY A 75 -4.07 7.29 -1.84
C GLY A 75 -4.50 6.69 -3.18
N ILE A 76 -3.57 6.11 -3.94
CA ILE A 76 -3.91 5.41 -5.19
C ILE A 76 -4.74 4.16 -4.89
N ALA A 77 -4.28 3.32 -3.95
CA ALA A 77 -4.93 2.07 -3.61
C ALA A 77 -6.36 2.27 -3.10
N SER A 78 -6.64 3.38 -2.38
CA SER A 78 -7.97 3.67 -1.86
C SER A 78 -9.01 3.98 -2.93
N VAL A 79 -8.59 4.48 -4.11
CA VAL A 79 -9.53 4.97 -5.13
C VAL A 79 -9.39 4.27 -6.50
N ILE A 80 -8.49 3.30 -6.62
CA ILE A 80 -8.19 2.68 -7.91
C ILE A 80 -9.40 1.93 -8.50
N TYR A 81 -10.21 1.32 -7.64
CA TYR A 81 -11.43 0.64 -8.01
C TYR A 81 -12.45 1.61 -8.60
N GLU A 82 -12.76 2.69 -7.88
CA GLU A 82 -13.72 3.73 -8.28
C GLU A 82 -13.25 4.50 -9.51
N PHE A 83 -11.93 4.69 -9.60
CA PHE A 83 -11.33 5.35 -10.75
C PHE A 83 -11.54 4.56 -12.04
N LEU A 84 -11.30 3.24 -12.02
CA LEU A 84 -11.41 2.38 -13.20
C LEU A 84 -12.85 1.98 -13.51
N LEU A 85 -13.65 1.63 -12.50
CA LEU A 85 -15.03 1.18 -12.69
C LEU A 85 -16.06 2.32 -12.70
N LYS A 86 -15.60 3.59 -12.58
CA LYS A 86 -16.46 4.77 -12.56
C LYS A 86 -17.55 4.71 -11.48
N GLU A 87 -17.19 4.21 -10.31
CA GLU A 87 -18.06 4.19 -9.14
C GLU A 87 -17.86 5.44 -8.25
N LYS A 88 -18.77 5.70 -7.33
CA LYS A 88 -18.68 6.82 -6.36
C LYS A 88 -18.98 6.36 -4.95
N PRO A 89 -18.25 6.85 -3.94
CA PRO A 89 -18.57 6.59 -2.56
C PRO A 89 -19.89 7.29 -2.16
N VAL A 90 -20.82 6.54 -1.56
CA VAL A 90 -22.10 7.05 -1.07
C VAL A 90 -22.21 6.81 0.42
N LYS A 91 -22.55 7.86 1.18
CA LYS A 91 -22.66 7.78 2.63
C LYS A 91 -23.81 6.89 3.05
N LEU A 92 -23.55 5.95 3.96
CA LEU A 92 -24.59 5.15 4.60
C LEU A 92 -25.36 5.98 5.65
N ALA A 93 -26.68 5.77 5.73
CA ALA A 93 -27.56 6.48 6.65
C ALA A 93 -27.25 6.20 8.14
N ARG A 94 -26.71 5.02 8.45
CA ARG A 94 -26.25 4.63 9.79
C ARG A 94 -24.80 4.15 9.73
N GLY A 95 -23.86 4.98 10.16
CA GLY A 95 -22.45 4.62 10.29
C GLY A 95 -22.03 4.44 11.74
N ASN A 96 -21.39 3.34 12.05
CA ASN A 96 -20.78 3.13 13.37
C ASN A 96 -19.34 3.71 13.33
N ARG A 97 -19.06 4.75 14.12
CA ARG A 97 -17.80 5.53 14.10
C ARG A 97 -16.57 4.81 14.69
N ARG A 98 -16.60 3.49 14.89
CA ARG A 98 -15.61 2.79 15.75
C ARG A 98 -14.41 2.18 15.02
N HIS A 99 -14.10 2.57 13.78
CA HIS A 99 -13.22 1.76 12.95
C HIS A 99 -11.77 2.24 12.77
N PHE A 100 -11.36 3.36 13.35
CA PHE A 100 -9.93 3.77 13.39
C PHE A 100 -9.04 2.76 14.13
N GLY A 101 -9.61 2.01 15.07
CA GLY A 101 -8.89 1.00 15.82
C GLY A 101 -8.20 -0.07 14.98
N LEU A 102 -8.76 -0.40 13.81
CA LEU A 102 -8.13 -1.38 12.93
C LEU A 102 -6.79 -0.89 12.36
N LEU A 103 -6.70 0.38 11.94
CA LEU A 103 -5.44 0.96 11.45
C LEU A 103 -4.34 0.86 12.51
N PHE A 104 -4.65 1.30 13.73
CA PHE A 104 -3.70 1.26 14.85
C PHE A 104 -3.38 -0.17 15.25
N PHE A 105 -4.37 -1.07 15.26
CA PHE A 105 -4.17 -2.48 15.56
C PHE A 105 -3.19 -3.12 14.56
N ILE A 106 -3.38 -2.92 13.26
CA ILE A 106 -2.51 -3.45 12.20
C ILE A 106 -1.10 -2.88 12.33
N ALA A 107 -0.96 -1.56 12.49
CA ALA A 107 0.33 -0.90 12.63
C ALA A 107 1.09 -1.39 13.88
N PHE A 108 0.42 -1.44 15.04
CA PHE A 108 1.03 -1.90 16.28
C PHE A 108 1.40 -3.37 16.23
N THR A 109 0.51 -4.23 15.71
CA THR A 109 0.77 -5.67 15.59
C THR A 109 1.95 -5.93 14.65
N TYR A 110 2.02 -5.23 13.51
CA TYR A 110 3.16 -5.33 12.61
C TYR A 110 4.49 -4.93 13.31
N ALA A 111 4.49 -3.80 14.01
CA ALA A 111 5.68 -3.35 14.73
C ALA A 111 6.10 -4.34 15.80
N ALA A 112 5.17 -4.83 16.63
CA ALA A 112 5.43 -5.80 17.69
C ALA A 112 6.00 -7.14 17.14
N VAL A 113 5.36 -7.69 16.10
CA VAL A 113 5.82 -8.95 15.48
C VAL A 113 7.18 -8.76 14.79
N SER A 114 7.43 -7.59 14.16
CA SER A 114 8.71 -7.32 13.49
C SER A 114 9.85 -7.02 14.49
N ILE A 115 9.55 -6.59 15.71
CA ILE A 115 10.53 -6.53 16.80
C ILE A 115 10.89 -7.95 17.27
N LEU A 116 9.92 -8.85 17.39
CA LEU A 116 10.13 -10.23 17.83
C LEU A 116 10.81 -11.10 16.75
N PHE A 117 10.48 -10.86 15.48
CA PHE A 117 10.99 -11.62 14.32
C PHE A 117 11.59 -10.68 13.28
N PRO A 118 12.71 -9.99 13.57
CA PRO A 118 13.22 -8.91 12.73
C PRO A 118 13.64 -9.37 11.32
N SER A 119 14.21 -10.58 11.18
CA SER A 119 14.62 -11.12 9.86
C SER A 119 13.46 -11.50 8.94
N LYS A 120 12.22 -11.43 9.42
CA LYS A 120 11.01 -11.82 8.67
C LYS A 120 10.07 -10.66 8.41
N ALA A 121 10.57 -9.42 8.45
CA ALA A 121 9.72 -8.21 8.38
C ALA A 121 8.80 -8.16 7.16
N ILE A 122 9.26 -8.58 5.96
CA ILE A 122 8.42 -8.60 4.76
C ILE A 122 7.28 -9.64 4.87
N TYR A 123 7.57 -10.82 5.42
CA TYR A 123 6.57 -11.86 5.63
C TYR A 123 5.59 -11.46 6.74
N ASN A 124 6.09 -10.81 7.80
CA ASN A 124 5.24 -10.25 8.85
C ASN A 124 4.25 -9.24 8.26
N LEU A 125 4.72 -8.38 7.33
CA LEU A 125 3.88 -7.40 6.64
C LEU A 125 2.77 -8.09 5.82
N MET A 126 3.11 -9.14 5.08
CA MET A 126 2.13 -9.91 4.30
C MET A 126 1.10 -10.61 5.20
N ILE A 127 1.54 -11.27 6.28
CA ILE A 127 0.66 -11.98 7.21
C ILE A 127 -0.29 -10.98 7.91
N ILE A 128 0.24 -9.88 8.42
CA ILE A 128 -0.57 -8.86 9.10
C ILE A 128 -1.51 -8.16 8.11
N GLY A 129 -1.05 -7.92 6.87
CA GLY A 129 -1.90 -7.45 5.79
C GLY A 129 -3.07 -8.41 5.50
N ALA A 130 -2.80 -9.71 5.40
CA ALA A 130 -3.83 -10.73 5.22
C ALA A 130 -4.84 -10.75 6.38
N ILE A 131 -4.36 -10.68 7.62
CA ILE A 131 -5.22 -10.58 8.82
C ILE A 131 -6.12 -9.33 8.74
N GLY A 132 -5.55 -8.18 8.37
CA GLY A 132 -6.31 -6.93 8.18
C GLY A 132 -7.42 -7.07 7.15
N VAL A 133 -7.13 -7.71 6.02
CA VAL A 133 -8.11 -7.98 4.96
C VAL A 133 -9.21 -8.94 5.46
N ILE A 134 -8.86 -10.03 6.14
CA ILE A 134 -9.82 -10.99 6.70
C ILE A 134 -10.77 -10.29 7.69
N ILE A 135 -10.22 -9.48 8.59
CA ILE A 135 -11.02 -8.70 9.55
C ILE A 135 -11.96 -7.74 8.80
N THR A 136 -11.46 -7.05 7.78
CA THR A 136 -12.27 -6.11 6.99
C THR A 136 -13.40 -6.82 6.26
N VAL A 137 -13.13 -7.97 5.62
CA VAL A 137 -14.16 -8.79 4.95
C VAL A 137 -15.19 -9.31 5.96
N TYR A 138 -14.75 -9.75 7.15
CA TYR A 138 -15.66 -10.23 8.19
C TYR A 138 -16.59 -9.13 8.70
N LEU A 139 -16.08 -7.92 8.91
CA LEU A 139 -16.83 -6.79 9.44
C LEU A 139 -17.63 -6.04 8.37
N ARG A 140 -17.17 -6.05 7.12
CA ARG A 140 -17.75 -5.36 5.97
C ARG A 140 -17.81 -6.28 4.74
N GLY A 141 -18.51 -7.39 4.90
CA GLY A 141 -18.70 -8.37 3.80
C GLY A 141 -19.38 -7.79 2.55
N ASP A 142 -20.05 -6.63 2.67
CA ASP A 142 -20.60 -5.90 1.53
C ASP A 142 -19.53 -5.36 0.57
N LEU A 143 -18.27 -5.21 1.03
CA LEU A 143 -17.15 -4.65 0.26
C LEU A 143 -16.24 -5.70 -0.38
N TRP A 144 -16.55 -7.01 -0.27
CA TRP A 144 -15.64 -8.06 -0.72
C TRP A 144 -15.22 -7.92 -2.19
N LYS A 145 -16.15 -7.52 -3.08
CA LYS A 145 -15.85 -7.33 -4.52
C LYS A 145 -14.83 -6.22 -4.73
N GLN A 146 -15.02 -5.08 -4.05
CA GLN A 146 -14.10 -3.96 -4.07
C GLN A 146 -12.73 -4.36 -3.53
N ILE A 147 -12.68 -5.06 -2.39
CA ILE A 147 -11.43 -5.56 -1.78
C ILE A 147 -10.62 -6.38 -2.77
N PHE A 148 -11.21 -7.44 -3.32
CA PHE A 148 -10.48 -8.33 -4.22
C PHE A 148 -10.16 -7.69 -5.57
N ALA A 149 -11.11 -6.94 -6.15
CA ALA A 149 -10.84 -6.23 -7.41
C ALA A 149 -9.70 -5.22 -7.24
N SER A 150 -9.72 -4.40 -6.18
CA SER A 150 -8.65 -3.45 -5.88
C SER A 150 -7.31 -4.13 -5.63
N ALA A 151 -7.31 -5.27 -4.92
CA ALA A 151 -6.10 -6.05 -4.67
C ALA A 151 -5.42 -6.45 -5.98
N PHE A 152 -6.16 -7.04 -6.91
CA PHE A 152 -5.61 -7.43 -8.21
C PHE A 152 -5.21 -6.22 -9.07
N ILE A 153 -6.09 -5.24 -9.20
CA ILE A 153 -5.83 -4.04 -10.01
C ILE A 153 -4.57 -3.33 -9.51
N PHE A 154 -4.45 -3.16 -8.20
CA PHE A 154 -3.32 -2.47 -7.61
C PHE A 154 -2.02 -3.28 -7.75
N SER A 155 -2.07 -4.61 -7.59
CA SER A 155 -0.91 -5.48 -7.82
C SER A 155 -0.40 -5.40 -9.26
N PHE A 156 -1.31 -5.41 -10.24
CA PHE A 156 -0.93 -5.27 -11.65
C PHE A 156 -0.35 -3.88 -11.96
N LEU A 157 -0.95 -2.82 -11.42
CA LEU A 157 -0.43 -1.46 -11.54
C LEU A 157 0.99 -1.37 -10.95
N TYR A 158 1.17 -1.89 -9.74
CA TYR A 158 2.45 -1.89 -9.04
C TYR A 158 3.51 -2.67 -9.80
N LEU A 159 3.19 -3.89 -10.23
CA LEU A 159 4.07 -4.70 -11.06
C LEU A 159 4.47 -3.97 -12.36
N GLY A 160 3.51 -3.34 -13.06
CA GLY A 160 3.78 -2.56 -14.27
C GLY A 160 4.74 -1.40 -14.03
N ILE A 161 4.57 -0.66 -12.92
CA ILE A 161 5.47 0.43 -12.53
C ILE A 161 6.86 -0.11 -12.19
N PHE A 162 6.95 -1.24 -11.47
CA PHE A 162 8.23 -1.87 -11.16
C PHE A 162 8.98 -2.34 -12.41
N ILE A 163 8.28 -2.98 -13.36
CA ILE A 163 8.84 -3.38 -14.65
C ILE A 163 9.38 -2.15 -15.40
N LEU A 164 8.61 -1.06 -15.41
CA LEU A 164 9.04 0.20 -16.05
C LEU A 164 10.33 0.73 -15.40
N ILE A 165 10.37 0.78 -14.06
CA ILE A 165 11.56 1.26 -13.32
C ILE A 165 12.76 0.36 -13.61
N ASN A 166 12.61 -0.96 -13.54
CA ASN A 166 13.69 -1.91 -13.78
C ASN A 166 14.17 -1.90 -15.25
N SER A 167 13.29 -1.55 -16.19
CA SER A 167 13.64 -1.38 -17.61
C SER A 167 14.46 -0.11 -17.86
N ILE A 168 14.14 0.98 -17.14
CA ILE A 168 14.88 2.25 -17.23
C ILE A 168 16.21 2.17 -16.47
N PHE A 169 16.19 1.59 -15.28
CA PHE A 169 17.34 1.41 -14.40
C PHE A 169 17.66 -0.07 -14.29
N LYS A 170 18.37 -0.59 -15.31
CA LYS A 170 18.77 -2.00 -15.37
C LYS A 170 19.54 -2.41 -14.12
N GLY A 171 19.13 -3.51 -13.50
CA GLY A 171 19.73 -3.99 -12.26
C GLY A 171 19.21 -3.29 -11.00
N PHE A 172 18.12 -2.52 -11.09
CA PHE A 172 17.55 -1.84 -9.93
C PHE A 172 17.12 -2.82 -8.82
N VAL A 173 16.54 -3.95 -9.22
CA VAL A 173 16.08 -4.97 -8.25
C VAL A 173 17.29 -5.60 -7.55
N GLU A 174 18.29 -6.04 -8.30
CA GLU A 174 19.50 -6.67 -7.77
C GLU A 174 20.31 -5.71 -6.89
N TYR A 175 20.28 -4.42 -7.19
CA TYR A 175 20.95 -3.38 -6.42
C TYR A 175 20.22 -3.05 -5.11
N SER A 176 18.89 -2.99 -5.16
CA SER A 176 18.08 -2.47 -4.06
C SER A 176 17.58 -3.56 -3.11
N TYR A 177 17.46 -4.82 -3.58
CA TYR A 177 16.92 -5.94 -2.82
C TYR A 177 17.98 -6.98 -2.53
N ASN A 178 17.97 -7.52 -1.33
CA ASN A 178 18.74 -8.71 -1.00
C ASN A 178 17.93 -9.96 -1.35
N LEU A 179 18.14 -10.48 -2.55
CA LEU A 179 17.40 -11.63 -3.07
C LEU A 179 17.62 -12.93 -2.28
N GLU A 180 18.72 -13.03 -1.50
CA GLU A 180 18.95 -14.17 -0.60
C GLU A 180 17.96 -14.19 0.58
N ASN A 181 17.42 -13.04 0.95
CA ASN A 181 16.43 -12.90 2.03
C ASN A 181 14.98 -12.91 1.51
N THR A 182 14.76 -13.35 0.27
CA THR A 182 13.45 -13.53 -0.35
C THR A 182 13.16 -15.02 -0.55
N TRP A 183 11.97 -15.36 -1.08
CA TRP A 183 11.67 -16.74 -1.53
C TRP A 183 12.48 -17.16 -2.75
N GLY A 184 13.22 -16.25 -3.38
CA GLY A 184 13.96 -16.49 -4.62
C GLY A 184 13.06 -16.61 -5.86
N ILE A 185 11.77 -16.31 -5.76
CA ILE A 185 10.82 -16.36 -6.87
C ILE A 185 10.68 -14.95 -7.44
N LEU A 186 11.05 -14.80 -8.71
CA LEU A 186 10.92 -13.55 -9.45
C LEU A 186 9.83 -13.66 -10.53
N VAL A 187 8.90 -12.72 -10.54
CA VAL A 187 7.89 -12.56 -11.59
C VAL A 187 8.30 -11.38 -12.45
N LEU A 188 8.71 -11.64 -13.68
CA LEU A 188 9.25 -10.63 -14.62
C LEU A 188 10.42 -9.82 -14.02
N GLY A 189 11.26 -10.48 -13.21
CA GLY A 189 12.40 -9.86 -12.54
C GLY A 189 12.08 -9.14 -11.22
N ILE A 190 10.85 -9.20 -10.72
CA ILE A 190 10.39 -8.55 -9.49
C ILE A 190 10.12 -9.62 -8.41
N PRO A 191 10.60 -9.45 -7.17
CA PRO A 191 10.33 -10.39 -6.08
C PRO A 191 8.82 -10.61 -5.87
N LEU A 192 8.42 -11.87 -5.72
CA LEU A 192 7.01 -12.25 -5.51
C LEU A 192 6.42 -11.58 -4.27
N GLU A 193 7.25 -11.34 -3.25
CA GLU A 193 6.89 -10.65 -2.01
C GLU A 193 6.37 -9.22 -2.27
N GLU A 194 6.98 -8.50 -3.22
CA GLU A 194 6.53 -7.15 -3.59
C GLU A 194 5.11 -7.16 -4.17
N ILE A 195 4.83 -8.16 -5.01
CA ILE A 195 3.50 -8.35 -5.59
C ILE A 195 2.48 -8.72 -4.49
N GLY A 196 2.90 -9.58 -3.55
CA GLY A 196 2.07 -9.95 -2.40
C GLY A 196 1.77 -8.76 -1.48
N VAL A 197 2.78 -7.93 -1.18
CA VAL A 197 2.58 -6.69 -0.41
C VAL A 197 1.65 -5.74 -1.14
N ALA A 198 1.82 -5.56 -2.45
CA ALA A 198 0.92 -4.73 -3.26
C ALA A 198 -0.52 -5.25 -3.25
N PHE A 199 -0.71 -6.58 -3.30
CA PHE A 199 -2.03 -7.21 -3.21
C PHE A 199 -2.72 -6.87 -1.89
N PHE A 200 -2.04 -7.07 -0.76
CA PHE A 200 -2.62 -6.75 0.55
C PHE A 200 -2.80 -5.25 0.78
N ALA A 201 -1.89 -4.42 0.26
CA ALA A 201 -2.03 -2.97 0.30
C ALA A 201 -3.26 -2.50 -0.50
N GLY A 202 -3.44 -3.00 -1.73
CA GLY A 202 -4.61 -2.74 -2.57
C GLY A 202 -5.92 -3.17 -1.90
N ALA A 203 -5.94 -4.37 -1.31
CA ALA A 203 -7.09 -4.89 -0.58
C ALA A 203 -7.44 -4.05 0.66
N PHE A 204 -6.44 -3.68 1.45
CA PHE A 204 -6.64 -2.98 2.72
C PHE A 204 -7.01 -1.51 2.52
N TRP A 205 -6.23 -0.77 1.72
CA TRP A 205 -6.44 0.66 1.54
C TRP A 205 -7.69 0.99 0.73
N SER A 206 -8.12 0.12 -0.19
CA SER A 206 -9.31 0.34 -1.03
C SER A 206 -10.61 0.52 -0.24
N THR A 207 -10.68 0.01 0.97
CA THR A 207 -11.91 0.03 1.78
C THR A 207 -11.76 0.79 3.08
N ILE A 208 -10.58 1.33 3.36
CA ILE A 208 -10.30 1.96 4.65
C ILE A 208 -11.14 3.23 4.87
N TYR A 209 -11.45 3.95 3.79
CA TYR A 209 -12.30 5.12 3.86
C TYR A 209 -13.76 4.76 4.12
N GLU A 210 -14.33 3.79 3.38
CA GLU A 210 -15.68 3.26 3.57
C GLU A 210 -15.84 2.65 4.96
N TYR A 211 -14.83 1.92 5.40
CA TYR A 211 -14.80 1.30 6.72
C TYR A 211 -14.80 2.34 7.83
N THR A 212 -13.94 3.37 7.75
CA THR A 212 -13.81 4.39 8.79
C THR A 212 -14.89 5.47 8.74
N LYS A 213 -15.41 5.80 7.57
CA LYS A 213 -16.40 6.87 7.35
C LYS A 213 -17.81 6.38 7.09
N SER A 214 -18.01 5.05 7.02
CA SER A 214 -19.30 4.41 6.74
C SER A 214 -19.90 4.83 5.40
N TYR A 215 -19.12 4.68 4.35
CA TYR A 215 -19.54 4.83 2.96
C TYR A 215 -19.80 3.47 2.31
N ARG A 216 -20.47 3.46 1.18
CA ARG A 216 -20.69 2.34 0.28
C ARG A 216 -20.57 2.81 -1.17
N GLU A 217 -20.11 1.91 -2.03
CA GLU A 217 -19.98 2.19 -3.46
C GLU A 217 -21.34 2.22 -4.19
N LYS A 218 -21.46 3.14 -5.17
CA LYS A 218 -22.60 3.24 -6.07
C LYS A 218 -22.12 3.56 -7.49
N LYS A 219 -22.64 2.82 -8.48
CA LYS A 219 -22.36 3.10 -9.90
C LYS A 219 -22.80 4.49 -10.28
N ILE A 220 -21.98 5.15 -11.09
CA ILE A 220 -22.36 6.40 -11.77
C ILE A 220 -23.24 5.98 -12.96
N VAL A 221 -24.52 6.32 -12.91
CA VAL A 221 -25.46 6.14 -14.02
C VAL A 221 -25.22 7.23 -15.04
#